data_a302e4d22e860f4165f95f586e1b7b87
#
_entry.id   a302e4d22e860f4165f95f586e1b7b87
#
_cell.length_a   1.000
_cell.length_b   1.000
_cell.length_c   1.000
_cell.angle_alpha   90.00
_cell.angle_beta   90.00
_cell.angle_gamma   90.00
#
_symmetry.space_group_name_H-M   'P 1'
#
loop_
_entity.id
_entity.type
_entity.pdbx_description
1 polymer ?
#
loop_
_entity_poly.entity_id
_entity_poly.type
_entity_poly.pdbx_seq_one_letter_code
_entity_poly.pdbx_strand_id
1 'polypeptide(L)'
;MKKIINIFIVSLALVFSTSLLANKIGVIYDSGGKFDKSFNELAFRTAERVQNELGWDMLEFEAANSTQIEQGMRKVADRGATLIVAMGFAQADAVAAIAPQYPDINFVAVDVCWVDDPAGNIYQACYLEHEGSFLVGMIAAMASKSGTIGFVGGMDIPLIRKFQGGYEQGALHVNPNIEILANMTGTTPEAWNNPTKGAELTKAQ
;
A
#
# COMPACT_ATOMS: atom_id res chain seq x y z
N MET A 1 33.51 56.69 3.10
CA MET A 1 33.19 55.69 2.10
C MET A 1 33.36 54.24 2.53
N LYS A 2 34.33 53.86 3.37
CA LYS A 2 34.53 52.43 3.80
C LYS A 2 33.46 51.86 4.73
N LYS A 3 32.69 52.65 5.50
CA LYS A 3 31.66 52.19 6.41
C LYS A 3 30.31 51.82 5.75
N ILE A 4 30.03 52.35 4.55
CA ILE A 4 28.77 52.09 3.81
C ILE A 4 28.87 50.78 3.05
N ILE A 5 30.05 50.36 2.63
CA ILE A 5 30.25 49.10 1.87
C ILE A 5 30.04 47.89 2.76
N ASN A 6 30.39 47.95 4.05
CA ASN A 6 30.20 46.80 4.96
C ASN A 6 28.73 46.54 5.35
N ILE A 7 27.84 47.56 5.28
CA ILE A 7 26.42 47.37 5.57
C ILE A 7 25.71 46.67 4.38
N PHE A 8 26.15 46.92 3.16
CA PHE A 8 25.57 46.32 1.96
C PHE A 8 25.89 44.81 1.83
N ILE A 9 27.07 44.35 2.28
CA ILE A 9 27.46 42.96 2.24
C ILE A 9 26.72 42.12 3.29
N VAL A 10 26.42 42.67 4.45
CA VAL A 10 25.64 41.98 5.50
C VAL A 10 24.16 41.88 5.12
N SER A 11 23.59 42.82 4.39
CA SER A 11 22.21 42.80 3.93
C SER A 11 21.97 41.77 2.78
N LEU A 12 22.99 41.45 1.98
CA LEU A 12 22.89 40.50 0.87
C LEU A 12 23.00 39.06 1.33
N ALA A 13 23.60 38.79 2.49
CA ALA A 13 23.72 37.46 3.06
C ALA A 13 22.43 36.93 3.73
N LEU A 14 21.45 37.81 3.97
CA LEU A 14 20.18 37.46 4.64
C LEU A 14 19.06 37.03 3.68
N VAL A 15 19.27 37.08 2.36
CA VAL A 15 18.18 36.86 1.39
C VAL A 15 18.21 35.44 0.78
N PHE A 16 19.20 34.60 1.10
CA PHE A 16 19.31 33.24 0.55
C PHE A 16 19.16 32.13 1.60
N SER A 17 18.36 32.35 2.63
CA SER A 17 17.82 31.21 3.38
C SER A 17 16.49 30.80 2.75
N THR A 18 16.50 30.31 1.52
CA THR A 18 15.46 29.40 1.07
C THR A 18 15.62 28.17 1.94
N SER A 19 14.77 28.03 2.96
CA SER A 19 14.58 26.75 3.60
C SER A 19 14.21 25.78 2.49
N LEU A 20 15.17 24.97 2.03
CA LEU A 20 14.82 23.72 1.34
C LEU A 20 13.97 22.98 2.37
N LEU A 21 12.64 23.09 2.24
CA LEU A 21 11.73 22.22 2.96
C LEU A 21 12.12 20.81 2.51
N ALA A 22 12.74 20.04 3.41
CA ALA A 22 13.08 18.67 3.12
C ALA A 22 11.77 17.96 2.72
N ASN A 23 11.78 17.27 1.58
CA ASN A 23 10.65 16.46 1.18
C ASN A 23 10.37 15.41 2.26
N LYS A 24 9.07 15.10 2.47
CA LYS A 24 8.66 14.11 3.45
C LYS A 24 7.75 13.09 2.81
N ILE A 25 8.09 11.81 2.99
CA ILE A 25 7.21 10.71 2.62
C ILE A 25 6.37 10.31 3.83
N GLY A 26 5.04 10.28 3.66
CA GLY A 26 4.09 9.75 4.62
C GLY A 26 3.66 8.35 4.22
N VAL A 27 3.62 7.40 5.15
CA VAL A 27 3.08 6.07 4.91
C VAL A 27 1.92 5.82 5.85
N ILE A 28 0.77 5.49 5.28
CA ILE A 28 -0.42 5.08 6.02
C ILE A 28 -0.58 3.58 5.82
N TYR A 29 -0.31 2.81 6.87
CA TYR A 29 -0.40 1.35 6.83
C TYR A 29 -1.85 0.89 6.95
N ASP A 30 -2.13 -0.28 6.39
CA ASP A 30 -3.42 -0.92 6.58
C ASP A 30 -3.49 -1.67 7.93
N SER A 31 -4.64 -2.33 8.18
CA SER A 31 -4.93 -3.01 9.44
C SER A 31 -4.03 -4.23 9.74
N GLY A 32 -3.20 -4.67 8.78
CA GLY A 32 -2.23 -5.75 8.99
C GLY A 32 -1.07 -5.37 9.91
N GLY A 33 -0.88 -4.06 10.15
CA GLY A 33 0.22 -3.50 10.92
C GLY A 33 1.53 -3.43 10.15
N LYS A 34 2.40 -2.52 10.54
CA LYS A 34 3.67 -2.19 9.86
C LYS A 34 4.57 -3.39 9.58
N PHE A 35 4.66 -4.34 10.51
CA PHE A 35 5.56 -5.48 10.44
C PHE A 35 4.82 -6.80 10.15
N ASP A 36 3.94 -6.77 9.17
CA ASP A 36 3.15 -7.92 8.70
C ASP A 36 3.97 -8.98 7.94
N LYS A 37 5.26 -8.75 7.78
CA LYS A 37 6.21 -9.57 6.99
C LYS A 37 5.86 -9.66 5.51
N SER A 38 5.07 -8.73 5.00
CA SER A 38 4.55 -8.71 3.64
C SER A 38 4.33 -7.28 3.15
N PHE A 39 3.09 -6.92 2.92
CA PHE A 39 2.60 -5.73 2.23
C PHE A 39 3.00 -4.41 2.91
N ASN A 40 2.67 -4.24 4.19
CA ASN A 40 3.02 -3.03 4.94
C ASN A 40 4.53 -2.93 5.22
N GLU A 41 5.19 -4.04 5.54
CA GLU A 41 6.63 -4.04 5.77
C GLU A 41 7.41 -3.65 4.51
N LEU A 42 6.97 -4.04 3.32
CA LEU A 42 7.58 -3.60 2.06
C LEU A 42 7.44 -2.10 1.83
N ALA A 43 6.29 -1.51 2.17
CA ALA A 43 6.09 -0.07 2.12
C ALA A 43 7.03 0.66 3.08
N PHE A 44 7.15 0.16 4.32
CA PHE A 44 8.09 0.69 5.30
C PHE A 44 9.54 0.65 4.79
N ARG A 45 10.01 -0.51 4.31
CA ARG A 45 11.36 -0.67 3.76
C ARG A 45 11.61 0.23 2.55
N THR A 46 10.57 0.46 1.73
CA THR A 46 10.67 1.39 0.60
C THR A 46 10.82 2.83 1.10
N ALA A 47 10.05 3.24 2.11
CA ALA A 47 10.18 4.57 2.70
C ALA A 47 11.54 4.77 3.41
N GLU A 48 12.07 3.74 4.09
CA GLU A 48 13.45 3.77 4.61
C GLU A 48 14.48 3.98 3.49
N ARG A 49 14.30 3.34 2.33
CA ARG A 49 15.19 3.57 1.18
C ARG A 49 15.10 4.99 0.67
N VAL A 50 13.89 5.55 0.56
CA VAL A 50 13.68 6.97 0.19
C VAL A 50 14.40 7.89 1.17
N GLN A 51 14.30 7.63 2.46
CA GLN A 51 15.00 8.39 3.50
C GLN A 51 16.52 8.28 3.32
N ASN A 52 17.04 7.07 3.15
CA ASN A 52 18.49 6.83 3.07
C ASN A 52 19.11 7.29 1.74
N GLU A 53 18.41 7.12 0.61
CA GLU A 53 18.92 7.41 -0.73
C GLU A 53 18.66 8.86 -1.16
N LEU A 54 17.53 9.46 -0.74
CA LEU A 54 17.12 10.80 -1.16
C LEU A 54 17.17 11.85 -0.03
N GLY A 55 17.41 11.44 1.22
CA GLY A 55 17.46 12.33 2.38
C GLY A 55 16.09 12.90 2.78
N TRP A 56 14.99 12.23 2.42
CA TRP A 56 13.64 12.64 2.79
C TRP A 56 13.35 12.24 4.24
N ASP A 57 12.55 13.06 4.94
CA ASP A 57 12.00 12.65 6.23
C ASP A 57 10.87 11.63 6.03
N MET A 58 10.76 10.65 6.93
CA MET A 58 9.67 9.69 6.94
C MET A 58 8.65 10.03 8.03
N LEU A 59 7.38 10.03 7.66
CA LEU A 59 6.23 10.15 8.53
C LEU A 59 5.39 8.88 8.42
N GLU A 60 4.87 8.39 9.53
CA GLU A 60 4.15 7.13 9.55
C GLU A 60 2.87 7.22 10.37
N PHE A 61 1.88 6.42 9.97
CA PHE A 61 0.66 6.20 10.73
C PHE A 61 0.15 4.78 10.55
N GLU A 62 -0.06 4.09 11.67
CA GLU A 62 -0.76 2.80 11.72
C GLU A 62 -2.19 3.03 12.19
N ALA A 63 -3.17 2.73 11.34
CA ALA A 63 -4.58 2.82 11.69
C ALA A 63 -5.01 1.53 12.39
N ALA A 64 -5.57 1.65 13.59
CA ALA A 64 -6.12 0.49 14.30
C ALA A 64 -7.47 0.02 13.68
N ASN A 65 -8.12 0.88 12.90
CA ASN A 65 -9.37 0.60 12.20
C ASN A 65 -9.59 1.63 11.08
N SER A 66 -10.55 1.36 10.20
CA SER A 66 -10.86 2.21 9.05
C SER A 66 -11.23 3.66 9.41
N THR A 67 -11.85 3.89 10.58
CA THR A 67 -12.26 5.24 10.99
C THR A 67 -11.07 6.14 11.33
N GLN A 68 -9.90 5.57 11.59
CA GLN A 68 -8.67 6.33 11.88
C GLN A 68 -7.86 6.68 10.63
N ILE A 69 -8.17 6.10 9.48
CA ILE A 69 -7.38 6.28 8.26
C ILE A 69 -7.38 7.75 7.81
N GLU A 70 -8.56 8.37 7.68
CA GLU A 70 -8.64 9.79 7.31
C GLU A 70 -7.90 10.70 8.29
N GLN A 71 -8.06 10.45 9.59
CA GLN A 71 -7.38 11.20 10.63
C GLN A 71 -5.85 11.04 10.51
N GLY A 72 -5.39 9.83 10.21
CA GLY A 72 -3.98 9.54 9.97
C GLY A 72 -3.44 10.29 8.77
N MET A 73 -4.17 10.28 7.65
CA MET A 73 -3.78 11.03 6.44
C MET A 73 -3.68 12.52 6.71
N ARG A 74 -4.70 13.12 7.36
CA ARG A 74 -4.66 14.54 7.76
C ARG A 74 -3.46 14.85 8.64
N LYS A 75 -3.23 14.04 9.66
CA LYS A 75 -2.11 14.21 10.58
C LYS A 75 -0.75 14.18 9.88
N VAL A 76 -0.58 13.31 8.91
CA VAL A 76 0.65 13.21 8.13
C VAL A 76 0.77 14.39 7.16
N ALA A 77 -0.32 14.78 6.49
CA ALA A 77 -0.38 15.96 5.64
C ALA A 77 -0.03 17.25 6.40
N ASP A 78 -0.66 17.48 7.56
CA ASP A 78 -0.44 18.66 8.40
C ASP A 78 1.00 18.73 8.96
N ARG A 79 1.71 17.60 9.02
CA ARG A 79 3.14 17.55 9.39
C ARG A 79 4.06 17.85 8.21
N GLY A 80 3.49 18.20 7.07
CA GLY A 80 4.21 18.65 5.87
C GLY A 80 4.72 17.52 4.99
N ALA A 81 4.00 16.38 4.91
CA ALA A 81 4.26 15.40 3.88
C ALA A 81 4.13 16.04 2.49
N THR A 82 5.02 15.70 1.58
CA THR A 82 4.95 16.10 0.17
C THR A 82 4.46 14.94 -0.71
N LEU A 83 4.55 13.73 -0.18
CA LEU A 83 4.05 12.49 -0.76
C LEU A 83 3.42 11.65 0.35
N ILE A 84 2.20 11.14 0.13
CA ILE A 84 1.52 10.20 1.04
C ILE A 84 1.27 8.89 0.29
N VAL A 85 1.73 7.79 0.84
CA VAL A 85 1.48 6.43 0.33
C VAL A 85 0.42 5.78 1.21
N ALA A 86 -0.73 5.50 0.62
CA ALA A 86 -1.87 4.85 1.24
C ALA A 86 -1.87 3.37 0.86
N MET A 87 -1.66 2.49 1.83
CA MET A 87 -1.49 1.06 1.61
C MET A 87 -2.83 0.32 1.68
N GLY A 88 -3.27 -0.19 0.52
CA GLY A 88 -4.40 -1.09 0.40
C GLY A 88 -5.74 -0.43 0.03
N PHE A 89 -6.57 -1.23 -0.60
CA PHE A 89 -7.87 -0.84 -1.16
C PHE A 89 -8.82 -0.21 -0.14
N ALA A 90 -8.72 -0.59 1.14
CA ALA A 90 -9.57 -0.05 2.21
C ALA A 90 -9.35 1.46 2.48
N GLN A 91 -8.29 2.04 1.91
CA GLN A 91 -7.99 3.46 2.05
C GLN A 91 -8.55 4.32 0.90
N ALA A 92 -9.22 3.71 -0.10
CA ALA A 92 -9.73 4.39 -1.29
C ALA A 92 -10.62 5.59 -0.94
N ASP A 93 -11.61 5.39 -0.08
CA ASP A 93 -12.55 6.46 0.32
C ASP A 93 -11.84 7.58 1.07
N ALA A 94 -10.88 7.25 1.93
CA ALA A 94 -10.08 8.22 2.66
C ALA A 94 -9.20 9.06 1.71
N VAL A 95 -8.55 8.42 0.73
CA VAL A 95 -7.76 9.13 -0.29
C VAL A 95 -8.66 10.05 -1.10
N ALA A 96 -9.83 9.57 -1.57
CA ALA A 96 -10.79 10.38 -2.31
C ALA A 96 -11.27 11.62 -1.54
N ALA A 97 -11.47 11.47 -0.23
CA ALA A 97 -11.94 12.55 0.64
C ALA A 97 -10.84 13.55 0.99
N ILE A 98 -9.59 13.10 1.16
CA ILE A 98 -8.50 13.89 1.71
C ILE A 98 -7.64 14.55 0.62
N ALA A 99 -7.31 13.84 -0.46
CA ALA A 99 -6.41 14.35 -1.49
C ALA A 99 -6.85 15.71 -2.08
N PRO A 100 -8.14 15.95 -2.38
CA PRO A 100 -8.57 17.25 -2.90
C PRO A 100 -8.39 18.42 -1.92
N GLN A 101 -8.24 18.15 -0.62
CA GLN A 101 -8.05 19.17 0.41
C GLN A 101 -6.57 19.58 0.54
N TYR A 102 -5.65 18.81 -0.05
CA TYR A 102 -4.21 19.03 -0.01
C TYR A 102 -3.63 18.95 -1.45
N PRO A 103 -3.97 19.90 -2.33
CA PRO A 103 -3.62 19.83 -3.76
C PRO A 103 -2.11 19.86 -4.02
N ASP A 104 -1.31 20.34 -3.09
CA ASP A 104 0.16 20.39 -3.19
C ASP A 104 0.84 19.08 -2.72
N ILE A 105 0.08 18.12 -2.20
CA ILE A 105 0.57 16.82 -1.77
C ILE A 105 0.20 15.77 -2.82
N ASN A 106 1.16 14.95 -3.23
CA ASN A 106 0.89 13.79 -4.06
C ASN A 106 0.45 12.60 -3.20
N PHE A 107 -0.58 11.89 -3.65
CA PHE A 107 -1.07 10.67 -3.01
C PHE A 107 -0.82 9.47 -3.91
N VAL A 108 -0.25 8.41 -3.37
CA VAL A 108 -0.17 7.10 -4.04
C VAL A 108 -1.13 6.16 -3.33
N ALA A 109 -2.14 5.69 -4.04
CA ALA A 109 -3.12 4.73 -3.54
C ALA A 109 -2.78 3.34 -4.11
N VAL A 110 -2.31 2.45 -3.25
CA VAL A 110 -1.90 1.08 -3.61
C VAL A 110 -3.10 0.15 -3.58
N ASP A 111 -3.27 -0.70 -4.60
CA ASP A 111 -4.43 -1.57 -4.82
C ASP A 111 -5.76 -0.80 -5.00
N VAL A 112 -5.69 0.41 -5.53
CA VAL A 112 -6.85 1.27 -5.80
C VAL A 112 -6.81 1.69 -7.26
N CYS A 113 -7.93 1.49 -8.00
CA CYS A 113 -8.03 1.76 -9.43
C CYS A 113 -9.33 2.46 -9.85
N TRP A 114 -10.11 2.96 -8.92
CA TRP A 114 -11.49 3.42 -9.17
C TRP A 114 -11.84 4.74 -8.49
N VAL A 115 -10.87 5.42 -7.91
CA VAL A 115 -11.09 6.72 -7.25
C VAL A 115 -11.02 7.83 -8.29
N ASP A 116 -12.00 8.73 -8.24
CA ASP A 116 -11.98 9.96 -9.01
C ASP A 116 -10.90 10.90 -8.47
N ASP A 117 -10.18 11.55 -9.37
CA ASP A 117 -9.09 12.48 -9.02
C ASP A 117 -9.34 13.89 -9.58
N PRO A 118 -10.25 14.67 -8.98
CA PRO A 118 -10.57 16.00 -9.45
C PRO A 118 -9.43 17.03 -9.26
N ALA A 119 -8.49 16.76 -8.36
CA ALA A 119 -7.35 17.64 -8.10
C ALA A 119 -6.11 17.26 -8.93
N GLY A 120 -6.07 16.06 -9.52
CA GLY A 120 -4.95 15.59 -10.32
C GLY A 120 -3.72 15.22 -9.49
N ASN A 121 -3.90 14.86 -8.23
CA ASN A 121 -2.83 14.55 -7.28
C ASN A 121 -2.90 13.12 -6.71
N ILE A 122 -3.72 12.23 -7.28
CA ILE A 122 -3.83 10.83 -6.87
C ILE A 122 -3.23 9.90 -7.92
N TYR A 123 -2.17 9.21 -7.57
CA TYR A 123 -1.56 8.16 -8.39
C TYR A 123 -2.08 6.80 -7.92
N GLN A 124 -2.90 6.15 -8.74
CA GLN A 124 -3.50 4.85 -8.43
C GLN A 124 -2.61 3.72 -8.95
N ALA A 125 -2.17 2.84 -8.07
CA ALA A 125 -1.31 1.71 -8.38
C ALA A 125 -2.13 0.41 -8.39
N CYS A 126 -2.30 -0.17 -9.56
CA CYS A 126 -3.05 -1.40 -9.80
C CYS A 126 -2.13 -2.47 -10.39
N TYR A 127 -2.48 -3.71 -10.13
CA TYR A 127 -1.67 -4.85 -10.55
C TYR A 127 -2.49 -5.88 -11.35
N LEU A 128 -1.78 -6.71 -12.09
CA LEU A 128 -2.33 -7.85 -12.81
C LEU A 128 -2.20 -9.12 -11.95
N GLU A 129 -2.87 -9.13 -10.80
CA GLU A 129 -2.75 -10.16 -9.77
C GLU A 129 -3.02 -11.57 -10.31
N HIS A 130 -3.95 -11.68 -11.26
CA HIS A 130 -4.30 -12.93 -11.91
C HIS A 130 -3.14 -13.53 -12.73
N GLU A 131 -2.23 -12.72 -13.29
CA GLU A 131 -1.10 -13.22 -14.07
C GLU A 131 -0.07 -13.92 -13.18
N GLY A 132 0.34 -13.26 -12.08
CA GLY A 132 1.21 -13.88 -11.08
C GLY A 132 0.58 -15.11 -10.44
N SER A 133 -0.70 -15.06 -10.11
CA SER A 133 -1.45 -16.16 -9.53
C SER A 133 -1.58 -17.34 -10.48
N PHE A 134 -1.71 -17.10 -11.79
CA PHE A 134 -1.71 -18.16 -12.81
C PHE A 134 -0.42 -18.98 -12.74
N LEU A 135 0.73 -18.32 -12.67
CA LEU A 135 2.01 -19.03 -12.55
C LEU A 135 2.11 -19.83 -11.25
N VAL A 136 1.61 -19.27 -10.14
CA VAL A 136 1.57 -19.97 -8.85
C VAL A 136 0.66 -21.19 -8.92
N GLY A 137 -0.51 -21.07 -9.57
CA GLY A 137 -1.42 -22.21 -9.81
C GLY A 137 -0.79 -23.33 -10.63
N MET A 138 -0.04 -22.98 -11.69
CA MET A 138 0.73 -23.97 -12.47
C MET A 138 1.72 -24.72 -11.58
N ILE A 139 2.50 -24.00 -10.76
CA ILE A 139 3.48 -24.59 -9.85
C ILE A 139 2.79 -25.51 -8.83
N ALA A 140 1.66 -25.08 -8.26
CA ALA A 140 0.90 -25.86 -7.31
C ALA A 140 0.43 -27.19 -7.93
N ALA A 141 -0.12 -27.15 -9.15
CA ALA A 141 -0.57 -28.34 -9.86
C ALA A 141 0.60 -29.31 -10.17
N MET A 142 1.76 -28.76 -10.58
CA MET A 142 2.97 -29.56 -10.83
C MET A 142 3.52 -30.21 -9.55
N ALA A 143 3.41 -29.53 -8.41
CA ALA A 143 3.93 -30.01 -7.13
C ALA A 143 2.98 -30.97 -6.41
N SER A 144 1.68 -30.94 -6.71
CA SER A 144 0.67 -31.80 -6.08
C SER A 144 0.91 -33.26 -6.38
N LYS A 145 0.92 -34.09 -5.33
CA LYS A 145 1.00 -35.55 -5.42
C LYS A 145 -0.38 -36.22 -5.27
N SER A 146 -1.32 -35.53 -4.66
CA SER A 146 -2.69 -36.02 -4.43
C SER A 146 -3.63 -35.74 -5.61
N GLY A 147 -3.27 -34.82 -6.49
CA GLY A 147 -4.19 -34.26 -7.49
C GLY A 147 -5.16 -33.22 -6.92
N THR A 148 -4.96 -32.81 -5.66
CA THR A 148 -5.73 -31.77 -4.98
C THR A 148 -4.80 -30.63 -4.57
N ILE A 149 -5.27 -29.39 -4.71
CA ILE A 149 -4.57 -28.17 -4.24
C ILE A 149 -5.55 -27.28 -3.48
N GLY A 150 -5.02 -26.39 -2.63
CA GLY A 150 -5.81 -25.47 -1.83
C GLY A 150 -5.53 -23.99 -2.15
N PHE A 151 -6.54 -23.16 -1.98
CA PHE A 151 -6.44 -21.69 -1.97
C PHE A 151 -7.14 -21.15 -0.72
N VAL A 152 -6.42 -20.41 0.10
CA VAL A 152 -6.99 -19.69 1.26
C VAL A 152 -6.79 -18.21 1.01
N GLY A 153 -7.88 -17.51 0.69
CA GLY A 153 -7.91 -16.07 0.52
C GLY A 153 -8.24 -15.34 1.84
N GLY A 154 -7.95 -14.06 1.88
CA GLY A 154 -8.34 -13.19 2.99
C GLY A 154 -9.82 -12.80 2.91
N MET A 155 -10.08 -11.54 2.66
CA MET A 155 -11.45 -11.01 2.52
C MET A 155 -12.07 -11.42 1.18
N ASP A 156 -13.34 -11.84 1.18
CA ASP A 156 -14.07 -12.18 -0.04
C ASP A 156 -14.53 -10.94 -0.80
N ILE A 157 -13.65 -10.43 -1.66
CA ILE A 157 -13.84 -9.24 -2.49
C ILE A 157 -13.33 -9.49 -3.92
N PRO A 158 -13.76 -8.69 -4.91
CA PRO A 158 -13.35 -8.85 -6.32
C PRO A 158 -11.83 -8.91 -6.52
N LEU A 159 -11.05 -8.12 -5.78
CA LEU A 159 -9.59 -8.15 -5.84
C LEU A 159 -9.03 -9.54 -5.50
N ILE A 160 -9.51 -10.16 -4.42
CA ILE A 160 -9.04 -11.50 -4.00
C ILE A 160 -9.55 -12.59 -4.93
N ARG A 161 -10.74 -12.41 -5.51
CA ARG A 161 -11.24 -13.29 -6.56
C ARG A 161 -10.39 -13.27 -7.84
N LYS A 162 -9.69 -12.15 -8.15
CA LYS A 162 -8.70 -12.12 -9.25
C LYS A 162 -7.52 -13.03 -8.96
N PHE A 163 -6.97 -13.02 -7.74
CA PHE A 163 -5.92 -13.97 -7.33
C PHE A 163 -6.41 -15.41 -7.45
N GLN A 164 -7.59 -15.72 -6.90
CA GLN A 164 -8.17 -17.06 -6.97
C GLN A 164 -8.35 -17.52 -8.40
N GLY A 165 -9.01 -16.71 -9.24
CA GLY A 165 -9.27 -17.06 -10.64
C GLY A 165 -8.00 -17.31 -11.45
N GLY A 166 -6.95 -16.50 -11.24
CA GLY A 166 -5.64 -16.73 -11.85
C GLY A 166 -5.04 -18.07 -11.41
N TYR A 167 -5.03 -18.34 -10.09
CA TYR A 167 -4.53 -19.57 -9.51
C TYR A 167 -5.25 -20.81 -10.05
N GLU A 168 -6.58 -20.80 -10.06
CA GLU A 168 -7.42 -21.90 -10.57
C GLU A 168 -7.13 -22.17 -12.05
N GLN A 169 -7.10 -21.10 -12.87
CA GLN A 169 -6.84 -21.22 -14.31
C GLN A 169 -5.43 -21.76 -14.60
N GLY A 170 -4.42 -21.32 -13.85
CA GLY A 170 -3.07 -21.82 -13.97
C GLY A 170 -2.95 -23.31 -13.62
N ALA A 171 -3.62 -23.74 -12.57
CA ALA A 171 -3.67 -25.12 -12.14
C ALA A 171 -4.35 -26.03 -13.19
N LEU A 172 -5.52 -25.61 -13.68
CA LEU A 172 -6.28 -26.31 -14.71
C LEU A 172 -5.55 -26.37 -16.06
N HIS A 173 -4.72 -25.37 -16.37
CA HIS A 173 -3.89 -25.39 -17.57
C HIS A 173 -2.86 -26.55 -17.55
N VAL A 174 -2.32 -26.88 -16.37
CA VAL A 174 -1.36 -27.97 -16.18
C VAL A 174 -2.07 -29.31 -16.04
N ASN A 175 -3.12 -29.36 -15.23
CA ASN A 175 -3.90 -30.57 -14.99
C ASN A 175 -5.40 -30.26 -15.01
N PRO A 176 -6.09 -30.51 -16.14
CA PRO A 176 -7.53 -30.23 -16.27
C PRO A 176 -8.44 -30.97 -15.27
N ASN A 177 -7.92 -32.01 -14.61
CA ASN A 177 -8.67 -32.81 -13.64
C ASN A 177 -8.25 -32.55 -12.19
N ILE A 178 -7.45 -31.51 -11.94
CA ILE A 178 -7.02 -31.19 -10.57
C ILE A 178 -8.20 -30.71 -9.73
N GLU A 179 -8.29 -31.21 -8.52
CA GLU A 179 -9.26 -30.74 -7.55
C GLU A 179 -8.74 -29.45 -6.87
N ILE A 180 -9.58 -28.41 -6.78
CA ILE A 180 -9.20 -27.13 -6.20
C ILE A 180 -10.17 -26.79 -5.07
N LEU A 181 -9.64 -26.71 -3.84
CA LEU A 181 -10.38 -26.35 -2.65
C LEU A 181 -10.10 -24.87 -2.34
N ALA A 182 -11.10 -23.99 -2.55
CA ALA A 182 -10.94 -22.56 -2.35
C ALA A 182 -11.83 -22.06 -1.22
N ASN A 183 -11.23 -21.33 -0.27
CA ASN A 183 -11.92 -20.76 0.87
C ASN A 183 -11.41 -19.35 1.17
N MET A 184 -12.26 -18.49 1.75
CA MET A 184 -11.90 -17.18 2.26
C MET A 184 -11.99 -17.18 3.78
N THR A 185 -11.11 -16.42 4.45
CA THR A 185 -11.09 -16.33 5.91
C THR A 185 -12.25 -15.49 6.44
N GLY A 186 -12.84 -14.62 5.62
CA GLY A 186 -14.02 -13.82 6.01
C GLY A 186 -14.46 -12.83 4.95
N THR A 187 -15.40 -11.97 5.34
CA THR A 187 -16.00 -10.93 4.49
C THR A 187 -15.78 -9.51 5.02
N THR A 188 -15.06 -9.40 6.13
CA THR A 188 -14.76 -8.12 6.79
C THR A 188 -13.24 -7.94 6.95
N PRO A 189 -12.74 -6.73 7.26
CA PRO A 189 -11.30 -6.46 7.37
C PRO A 189 -10.53 -7.35 8.35
N GLU A 190 -11.20 -7.92 9.36
CA GLU A 190 -10.60 -8.87 10.30
C GLU A 190 -10.10 -10.16 9.63
N ALA A 191 -10.58 -10.44 8.42
CA ALA A 191 -10.10 -11.56 7.60
C ALA A 191 -8.60 -11.48 7.29
N TRP A 192 -8.02 -10.28 7.26
CA TRP A 192 -6.61 -10.07 6.95
C TRP A 192 -5.66 -10.47 8.08
N ASN A 193 -6.13 -10.52 9.31
CA ASN A 193 -5.33 -10.91 10.46
C ASN A 193 -6.07 -11.94 11.32
N ASN A 194 -6.39 -13.10 10.72
CA ASN A 194 -7.06 -14.20 11.37
C ASN A 194 -6.30 -15.53 11.21
N PRO A 195 -5.15 -15.68 11.88
CA PRO A 195 -4.31 -16.88 11.75
C PRO A 195 -5.02 -18.17 12.20
N THR A 196 -5.93 -18.08 13.17
CA THR A 196 -6.72 -19.22 13.61
C THR A 196 -7.61 -19.73 12.50
N LYS A 197 -8.38 -18.85 11.85
CA LYS A 197 -9.26 -19.22 10.74
C LYS A 197 -8.47 -19.71 9.52
N GLY A 198 -7.35 -19.06 9.19
CA GLY A 198 -6.45 -19.52 8.15
C GLY A 198 -5.95 -20.95 8.39
N ALA A 199 -5.52 -21.24 9.62
CA ALA A 199 -5.06 -22.58 9.99
C ALA A 199 -6.18 -23.64 9.99
N GLU A 200 -7.40 -23.31 10.42
CA GLU A 200 -8.56 -24.19 10.33
C GLU A 200 -8.89 -24.57 8.90
N LEU A 201 -8.98 -23.57 8.01
CA LEU A 201 -9.28 -23.78 6.59
C LEU A 201 -8.21 -24.64 5.91
N THR A 202 -6.93 -24.31 6.14
CA THR A 202 -5.81 -25.07 5.56
C THR A 202 -5.76 -26.53 6.02
N LYS A 203 -6.16 -26.81 7.28
CA LYS A 203 -6.25 -28.20 7.79
C LYS A 203 -7.46 -28.95 7.27
N ALA A 204 -8.53 -28.25 6.90
CA ALA A 204 -9.73 -28.84 6.35
C ALA A 204 -9.59 -29.19 4.85
N GLN A 205 -8.71 -28.53 4.15
CA GLN A 205 -8.31 -28.80 2.77
C GLN A 205 -7.35 -29.97 2.68
#